data_ad0620c4124f40c4001622fe01b7bb74
#
_entry.id   ad0620c4124f40c4001622fe01b7bb74
#
_cell.length_a   1.000
_cell.length_b   1.000
_cell.length_c   1.000
_cell.angle_alpha   90.00
_cell.angle_beta   90.00
_cell.angle_gamma   90.00
#
_symmetry.space_group_name_H-M   'P 1'
#
loop_
_entity.id
_entity.type
_entity.pdbx_description
1 polymer ?
#
loop_
_entity_poly.entity_id
_entity_poly.type
_entity_poly.pdbx_seq_one_letter_code
_entity_poly.pdbx_strand_id
1 'polypeptide(L)'
;MIEAEKATYTIKRMCELLEVSRSGYYKWRRARESGPSPTKARRAELDAKVAVFHKASDGVYGAPRILADLRAGGERVSRKTVAASLRRQGLAGISPRRFAPATTIGDLDAVVPKDLVGRRFDTGALNRVWTSDITYLRTAEGWLYLCAVRDGCSRRVIGWAIDEYMHTDLVEAALAMAVAMRGELAERVILHADRGCQYTSAQLARFASEHNLVRSVGRTAVCWDNAQAESFWAALKVEFYDRYLWPTKAAAKLAVGDWIERVYNRRRRHSAIAMMSPVNFEDRLTQTAQAA
;
A
#
# COMPACT_ATOMS: atom_id res chain seq x y z
N MET A 1 32.96 37.25 0.88
CA MET A 1 33.65 38.56 0.77
C MET A 1 34.54 38.86 1.99
N ILE A 2 34.05 39.14 3.23
CA ILE A 2 34.91 39.47 4.39
C ILE A 2 36.01 38.42 4.65
N GLU A 3 35.71 37.12 4.60
CA GLU A 3 36.68 36.05 4.78
C GLU A 3 37.77 36.00 3.68
N ALA A 4 37.45 36.36 2.46
CA ALA A 4 38.38 36.38 1.34
C ALA A 4 39.39 37.57 1.45
N GLU A 5 38.92 38.69 1.94
CA GLU A 5 39.64 39.95 1.93
C GLU A 5 40.29 40.32 3.30
N LYS A 6 40.16 39.44 4.31
CA LYS A 6 40.65 39.70 5.68
C LYS A 6 42.16 39.90 5.83
N ALA A 7 42.93 39.46 4.82
CA ALA A 7 44.37 39.66 4.76
C ALA A 7 44.74 41.10 4.34
N THR A 8 43.87 41.74 3.56
CA THR A 8 44.11 43.08 2.98
C THR A 8 43.43 44.18 3.76
N TYR A 9 42.22 43.94 4.30
CA TYR A 9 41.45 44.93 4.98
C TYR A 9 40.99 44.47 6.37
N THR A 10 40.85 45.45 7.28
CA THR A 10 40.36 45.15 8.64
C THR A 10 38.92 44.73 8.64
N ILE A 11 38.57 43.72 9.45
CA ILE A 11 37.19 43.22 9.60
C ILE A 11 36.26 44.34 10.01
N LYS A 12 36.72 45.30 10.84
CA LYS A 12 35.94 46.46 11.24
C LYS A 12 35.46 47.26 10.04
N ARG A 13 36.40 47.66 9.16
CA ARG A 13 36.14 48.49 7.97
C ARG A 13 35.23 47.77 6.99
N MET A 14 35.43 46.45 6.78
CA MET A 14 34.61 45.67 5.89
C MET A 14 33.17 45.50 6.41
N CYS A 15 33.00 45.33 7.72
CA CYS A 15 31.70 45.26 8.34
C CYS A 15 30.93 46.58 8.20
N GLU A 16 31.61 47.73 8.41
CA GLU A 16 31.03 49.03 8.22
C GLU A 16 30.59 49.27 6.76
N LEU A 17 31.44 48.96 5.81
CA LEU A 17 31.14 49.12 4.37
C LEU A 17 30.00 48.21 3.88
N LEU A 18 29.85 47.03 4.46
CA LEU A 18 28.83 46.04 4.11
C LEU A 18 27.59 46.11 4.98
N GLU A 19 27.52 47.10 5.87
CA GLU A 19 26.38 47.35 6.82
C GLU A 19 26.04 46.11 7.66
N VAL A 20 27.03 45.29 8.03
CA VAL A 20 26.88 44.11 8.90
C VAL A 20 27.52 44.34 10.26
N SER A 21 26.89 43.84 11.33
CA SER A 21 27.49 43.98 12.66
C SER A 21 28.73 43.06 12.81
N ARG A 22 29.77 43.60 13.47
CA ARG A 22 30.98 42.81 13.79
C ARG A 22 30.64 41.55 14.60
N SER A 23 29.75 41.67 15.56
CA SER A 23 29.28 40.53 16.37
C SER A 23 28.59 39.47 15.52
N GLY A 24 27.77 39.88 14.52
CA GLY A 24 27.15 39.03 13.55
C GLY A 24 28.15 38.24 12.70
N TYR A 25 29.19 38.95 12.21
CA TYR A 25 30.27 38.30 11.46
C TYR A 25 31.01 37.25 12.30
N TYR A 26 31.43 37.57 13.55
CA TYR A 26 32.15 36.61 14.40
C TYR A 26 31.26 35.46 14.86
N LYS A 27 29.96 35.67 15.06
CA LYS A 27 29.00 34.60 15.34
C LYS A 27 28.85 33.68 14.13
N TRP A 28 28.74 34.24 12.93
CA TRP A 28 28.69 33.48 11.68
C TRP A 28 30.00 32.67 11.47
N ARG A 29 31.16 33.27 11.66
CA ARG A 29 32.45 32.64 11.53
C ARG A 29 32.62 31.46 12.51
N ARG A 30 32.33 31.68 13.80
CA ARG A 30 32.34 30.60 14.80
C ARG A 30 31.40 29.45 14.42
N ALA A 31 30.19 29.75 13.98
CA ALA A 31 29.23 28.74 13.56
C ALA A 31 29.72 27.92 12.35
N ARG A 32 30.53 28.53 11.48
CA ARG A 32 31.14 27.86 10.33
C ARG A 32 32.32 26.98 10.74
N GLU A 33 33.15 27.46 11.65
CA GLU A 33 34.30 26.71 12.19
C GLU A 33 33.85 25.54 13.08
N SER A 34 32.80 25.70 13.87
CA SER A 34 32.26 24.68 14.76
C SER A 34 31.40 23.62 14.04
N GLY A 35 31.13 23.79 12.74
CA GLY A 35 30.23 22.93 12.01
C GLY A 35 28.74 23.10 12.37
N PRO A 36 27.87 22.21 11.92
CA PRO A 36 26.43 22.30 12.18
C PRO A 36 26.14 22.07 13.67
N SER A 37 25.23 22.88 14.24
CA SER A 37 24.76 22.64 15.61
C SER A 37 24.18 21.23 15.76
N PRO A 38 24.17 20.63 16.97
CA PRO A 38 23.61 19.30 17.20
C PRO A 38 22.18 19.14 16.66
N THR A 39 21.36 20.19 16.78
CA THR A 39 20.00 20.21 16.23
C THR A 39 19.97 20.18 14.69
N LYS A 40 20.89 20.89 14.03
CA LYS A 40 21.01 20.87 12.57
C LYS A 40 21.53 19.52 12.07
N ALA A 41 22.53 18.97 12.76
CA ALA A 41 23.09 17.65 12.44
C ALA A 41 21.99 16.56 12.57
N ARG A 42 21.27 16.55 13.70
CA ARG A 42 20.16 15.60 13.90
C ARG A 42 19.04 15.75 12.87
N ARG A 43 18.75 16.99 12.45
CA ARG A 43 17.77 17.25 11.38
C ARG A 43 18.24 16.70 10.05
N ALA A 44 19.49 16.91 9.68
CA ALA A 44 20.07 16.38 8.43
C ALA A 44 20.07 14.84 8.41
N GLU A 45 20.40 14.20 9.53
CA GLU A 45 20.32 12.75 9.68
C GLU A 45 18.89 12.24 9.48
N LEU A 46 17.91 12.88 10.10
CA LEU A 46 16.50 12.51 9.93
C LEU A 46 16.04 12.73 8.48
N ASP A 47 16.43 13.84 7.85
CA ASP A 47 16.07 14.13 6.46
C ASP A 47 16.62 13.05 5.53
N ALA A 48 17.86 12.58 5.75
CA ALA A 48 18.45 11.48 5.00
C ALA A 48 17.66 10.17 5.19
N LYS A 49 17.29 9.80 6.42
CA LYS A 49 16.48 8.59 6.70
C LYS A 49 15.11 8.68 6.04
N VAL A 50 14.44 9.83 6.10
CA VAL A 50 13.14 10.07 5.45
C VAL A 50 13.26 9.90 3.93
N ALA A 51 14.31 10.43 3.30
CA ALA A 51 14.56 10.26 1.87
C ALA A 51 14.77 8.79 1.48
N VAL A 52 15.53 8.04 2.29
CA VAL A 52 15.75 6.61 2.06
C VAL A 52 14.43 5.83 2.08
N PHE A 53 13.58 6.01 3.09
CA PHE A 53 12.30 5.31 3.15
C PHE A 53 11.31 5.76 2.06
N HIS A 54 11.30 7.04 1.71
CA HIS A 54 10.51 7.54 0.59
C HIS A 54 10.93 6.88 -0.73
N LYS A 55 12.23 6.84 -1.02
CA LYS A 55 12.78 6.18 -2.20
C LYS A 55 12.53 4.67 -2.19
N ALA A 56 12.72 4.00 -1.04
CA ALA A 56 12.48 2.56 -0.89
C ALA A 56 11.02 2.15 -1.14
N SER A 57 10.07 3.08 -0.96
CA SER A 57 8.66 2.91 -1.29
C SER A 57 8.31 3.34 -2.71
N ASP A 58 9.28 3.61 -3.56
CA ASP A 58 9.09 4.14 -4.92
C ASP A 58 8.31 5.48 -4.93
N GLY A 59 8.57 6.35 -3.96
CA GLY A 59 7.88 7.63 -3.81
C GLY A 59 6.43 7.55 -3.34
N VAL A 60 5.95 6.38 -2.95
CA VAL A 60 4.55 6.14 -2.55
C VAL A 60 4.27 6.62 -1.13
N TYR A 61 5.22 6.43 -0.20
CA TYR A 61 4.98 6.68 1.22
C TYR A 61 4.97 8.16 1.57
N GLY A 62 3.89 8.60 2.21
CA GLY A 62 3.82 9.86 2.93
C GLY A 62 4.18 9.71 4.41
N ALA A 63 4.06 10.81 5.17
CA ALA A 63 4.48 10.90 6.57
C ALA A 63 3.96 9.76 7.49
N PRO A 64 2.74 9.24 7.40
CA PRO A 64 2.28 8.17 8.29
C PRO A 64 3.06 6.86 8.13
N ARG A 65 3.31 6.41 6.89
CA ARG A 65 4.01 5.16 6.60
C ARG A 65 5.50 5.27 6.87
N ILE A 66 6.13 6.40 6.49
CA ILE A 66 7.54 6.67 6.80
C ILE A 66 7.76 6.75 8.32
N LEU A 67 6.84 7.35 9.08
CA LEU A 67 6.90 7.35 10.54
C LEU A 67 6.91 5.92 11.11
N ALA A 68 6.10 5.02 10.52
CA ALA A 68 6.07 3.63 10.96
C ALA A 68 7.39 2.90 10.67
N ASP A 69 8.02 3.17 9.51
CA ASP A 69 9.36 2.62 9.18
C ASP A 69 10.44 3.16 10.12
N LEU A 70 10.46 4.47 10.36
CA LEU A 70 11.39 5.10 11.30
C LEU A 70 11.25 4.52 12.72
N ARG A 71 10.02 4.32 13.20
CA ARG A 71 9.76 3.73 14.52
C ARG A 71 10.17 2.27 14.59
N ALA A 72 9.95 1.50 13.54
CA ALA A 72 10.44 0.12 13.44
C ALA A 72 11.97 0.05 13.51
N GLY A 73 12.67 1.08 13.02
CA GLY A 73 14.13 1.27 13.16
C GLY A 73 14.56 1.94 14.47
N GLY A 74 13.68 2.08 15.47
CA GLY A 74 14.00 2.64 16.79
C GLY A 74 13.97 4.17 16.91
N GLU A 75 13.59 4.90 15.84
CA GLU A 75 13.52 6.35 15.87
C GLU A 75 12.32 6.88 16.67
N ARG A 76 12.58 7.85 17.56
CA ARG A 76 11.55 8.53 18.36
C ARG A 76 11.27 9.92 17.77
N VAL A 77 10.35 9.97 16.81
CA VAL A 77 9.96 11.21 16.13
C VAL A 77 8.45 11.32 16.01
N SER A 78 7.96 12.56 15.86
CA SER A 78 6.54 12.83 15.65
C SER A 78 6.17 12.81 14.16
N ARG A 79 4.87 12.59 13.87
CA ARG A 79 4.35 12.70 12.50
C ARG A 79 4.57 14.10 11.91
N LYS A 80 4.46 15.15 12.74
CA LYS A 80 4.69 16.54 12.31
C LYS A 80 6.14 16.75 11.87
N THR A 81 7.09 16.16 12.59
CA THR A 81 8.52 16.23 12.26
C THR A 81 8.83 15.54 10.93
N VAL A 82 8.27 14.36 10.67
CA VAL A 82 8.42 13.64 9.39
C VAL A 82 7.77 14.43 8.25
N ALA A 83 6.57 14.98 8.45
CA ALA A 83 5.91 15.81 7.44
C ALA A 83 6.70 17.10 7.11
N ALA A 84 7.34 17.71 8.12
CA ALA A 84 8.21 18.86 7.91
C ALA A 84 9.49 18.48 7.14
N SER A 85 10.04 17.29 7.39
CA SER A 85 11.18 16.75 6.64
C SER A 85 10.84 16.55 5.16
N LEU A 86 9.72 15.87 4.86
CA LEU A 86 9.25 15.68 3.49
C LEU A 86 9.09 17.03 2.75
N ARG A 87 8.44 18.01 3.38
CA ARG A 87 8.26 19.35 2.79
C ARG A 87 9.58 20.05 2.48
N ARG A 88 10.56 19.99 3.39
CA ARG A 88 11.89 20.60 3.16
C ARG A 88 12.61 20.01 1.96
N GLN A 89 12.38 18.74 1.70
CA GLN A 89 13.01 17.99 0.62
C GLN A 89 12.18 17.99 -0.67
N GLY A 90 11.00 18.66 -0.70
CA GLY A 90 10.11 18.66 -1.85
C GLY A 90 9.49 17.27 -2.15
N LEU A 91 9.46 16.37 -1.14
CA LEU A 91 8.95 15.02 -1.28
C LEU A 91 7.47 14.94 -0.88
N ALA A 92 6.68 14.20 -1.66
CA ALA A 92 5.27 13.96 -1.39
C ALA A 92 4.91 12.49 -1.63
N GLY A 93 4.17 11.88 -0.72
CA GLY A 93 3.64 10.54 -0.93
C GLY A 93 2.37 10.57 -1.80
N ILE A 94 2.04 9.42 -2.36
CA ILE A 94 0.85 9.23 -3.19
C ILE A 94 -0.34 8.86 -2.30
N SER A 95 -1.50 9.49 -2.56
CA SER A 95 -2.77 9.14 -1.92
C SER A 95 -3.75 8.66 -2.98
N PRO A 96 -4.38 7.49 -2.83
CA PRO A 96 -5.41 7.05 -3.76
C PRO A 96 -6.56 8.06 -3.82
N ARG A 97 -7.10 8.29 -5.01
CA ARG A 97 -8.28 9.15 -5.21
C ARG A 97 -9.51 8.48 -4.58
N ARG A 98 -10.45 9.29 -4.08
CA ARG A 98 -11.62 8.80 -3.33
C ARG A 98 -12.83 8.43 -4.21
N PHE A 99 -12.75 8.56 -5.53
CA PHE A 99 -13.92 8.39 -6.40
C PHE A 99 -13.64 7.37 -7.51
N ALA A 100 -14.54 6.36 -7.62
CA ALA A 100 -14.64 5.47 -8.78
C ALA A 100 -16.13 5.32 -9.14
N PRO A 101 -16.51 5.39 -10.42
CA PRO A 101 -17.87 5.12 -10.86
C PRO A 101 -18.23 3.63 -10.70
N ALA A 102 -19.50 3.34 -10.40
CA ALA A 102 -20.03 1.98 -10.35
C ALA A 102 -20.21 1.44 -11.78
N THR A 103 -19.69 0.23 -12.07
CA THR A 103 -19.68 -0.35 -13.43
C THR A 103 -20.26 -1.77 -13.52
N THR A 104 -20.84 -2.31 -12.44
CA THR A 104 -21.33 -3.71 -12.43
C THR A 104 -22.77 -3.80 -12.96
N ILE A 105 -22.98 -4.60 -14.02
CA ILE A 105 -24.29 -5.00 -14.53
C ILE A 105 -24.53 -6.44 -14.06
N GLY A 106 -25.55 -6.66 -13.22
CA GLY A 106 -25.92 -7.99 -12.71
C GLY A 106 -26.78 -8.78 -13.69
N ASP A 107 -26.62 -10.10 -13.70
CA ASP A 107 -27.54 -11.04 -14.34
C ASP A 107 -28.81 -11.19 -13.47
N LEU A 108 -30.00 -10.95 -14.06
CA LEU A 108 -31.28 -10.91 -13.35
C LEU A 108 -31.86 -12.30 -13.05
N ASP A 109 -31.42 -13.36 -13.75
CA ASP A 109 -31.99 -14.71 -13.65
C ASP A 109 -31.16 -15.69 -12.79
N ALA A 110 -30.00 -15.29 -12.28
CA ALA A 110 -29.15 -16.14 -11.45
C ALA A 110 -29.66 -16.26 -10.01
N VAL A 111 -29.60 -17.47 -9.42
CA VAL A 111 -29.82 -17.67 -7.98
C VAL A 111 -28.67 -17.00 -7.23
N VAL A 112 -28.94 -15.81 -6.70
CA VAL A 112 -27.94 -14.95 -6.08
C VAL A 112 -27.79 -15.31 -4.60
N PRO A 113 -26.59 -15.66 -4.11
CA PRO A 113 -26.32 -15.86 -2.69
C PRO A 113 -26.64 -14.60 -1.86
N LYS A 114 -27.05 -14.80 -0.60
CA LYS A 114 -27.32 -13.68 0.31
C LYS A 114 -26.02 -13.03 0.78
N ASP A 115 -26.07 -11.72 1.12
CA ASP A 115 -24.97 -11.04 1.81
C ASP A 115 -24.86 -11.57 3.25
N LEU A 116 -23.80 -12.30 3.53
CA LEU A 116 -23.47 -12.87 4.84
C LEU A 116 -22.47 -12.01 5.63
N VAL A 117 -21.87 -11.01 5.00
CA VAL A 117 -20.79 -10.19 5.58
C VAL A 117 -21.34 -8.92 6.22
N GLY A 118 -22.33 -8.27 5.60
CA GLY A 118 -22.91 -7.05 6.13
C GLY A 118 -21.86 -5.97 6.41
N ARG A 119 -20.84 -5.83 5.54
CA ARG A 119 -19.69 -4.91 5.65
C ARG A 119 -18.71 -5.21 6.78
N ARG A 120 -18.90 -6.30 7.53
CA ARG A 120 -17.97 -6.74 8.58
C ARG A 120 -16.90 -7.68 8.00
N PHE A 121 -16.03 -7.12 7.17
CA PHE A 121 -14.96 -7.88 6.50
C PHE A 121 -13.85 -8.31 7.46
N ASP A 122 -13.55 -7.49 8.46
CA ASP A 122 -12.59 -7.80 9.51
C ASP A 122 -13.32 -8.45 10.67
N THR A 123 -13.06 -9.74 10.84
CA THR A 123 -13.66 -10.58 11.88
C THR A 123 -12.70 -10.83 13.06
N GLY A 124 -11.51 -10.22 13.03
CA GLY A 124 -10.47 -10.43 14.04
C GLY A 124 -9.73 -11.76 13.91
N ALA A 125 -10.12 -12.64 12.97
CA ALA A 125 -9.50 -13.93 12.75
C ALA A 125 -9.25 -14.20 11.26
N LEU A 126 -8.17 -14.91 10.95
CA LEU A 126 -7.84 -15.33 9.58
C LEU A 126 -8.85 -16.36 9.07
N ASN A 127 -9.01 -16.41 7.76
CA ASN A 127 -9.82 -17.42 7.07
C ASN A 127 -11.30 -17.46 7.50
N ARG A 128 -11.86 -16.32 7.95
CA ARG A 128 -13.30 -16.19 8.21
C ARG A 128 -14.05 -15.59 7.03
N VAL A 129 -13.48 -14.57 6.43
CA VAL A 129 -14.01 -13.88 5.26
C VAL A 129 -12.88 -13.70 4.25
N TRP A 130 -13.07 -14.21 3.07
CA TRP A 130 -12.25 -13.89 1.90
C TRP A 130 -13.04 -12.97 0.99
N THR A 131 -12.41 -11.90 0.52
CA THR A 131 -13.00 -11.01 -0.48
C THR A 131 -12.37 -11.27 -1.83
N SER A 132 -13.19 -11.36 -2.88
CA SER A 132 -12.72 -11.53 -4.25
C SER A 132 -13.35 -10.50 -5.17
N ASP A 133 -12.59 -10.07 -6.16
CA ASP A 133 -13.03 -9.14 -7.19
C ASP A 133 -12.13 -9.22 -8.42
N ILE A 134 -12.62 -8.71 -9.56
CA ILE A 134 -11.88 -8.68 -10.81
C ILE A 134 -11.67 -7.22 -11.23
N THR A 135 -10.46 -6.91 -11.65
CA THR A 135 -10.16 -5.63 -12.31
C THR A 135 -9.53 -5.86 -13.67
N TYR A 136 -9.66 -4.87 -14.55
CA TYR A 136 -9.00 -4.86 -15.85
C TYR A 136 -7.77 -3.95 -15.85
N LEU A 137 -6.76 -4.38 -16.57
CA LEU A 137 -5.45 -3.77 -16.67
C LEU A 137 -5.12 -3.54 -18.15
N ARG A 138 -4.85 -2.30 -18.50
CA ARG A 138 -4.58 -1.95 -19.90
C ARG A 138 -3.11 -2.14 -20.25
N THR A 139 -2.84 -2.81 -21.37
CA THR A 139 -1.51 -2.90 -21.99
C THR A 139 -1.55 -2.38 -23.43
N ALA A 140 -0.39 -2.24 -24.09
CA ALA A 140 -0.35 -1.91 -25.49
C ALA A 140 -0.90 -3.04 -26.40
N GLU A 141 -0.89 -4.29 -25.92
CA GLU A 141 -1.44 -5.47 -26.60
C GLU A 141 -2.92 -5.73 -26.28
N GLY A 142 -3.60 -4.80 -25.57
CA GLY A 142 -5.01 -4.91 -25.17
C GLY A 142 -5.21 -5.12 -23.67
N TRP A 143 -6.37 -5.68 -23.30
CA TRP A 143 -6.76 -5.83 -21.91
C TRP A 143 -6.27 -7.13 -21.30
N LEU A 144 -5.97 -7.07 -20.01
CA LEU A 144 -5.83 -8.20 -19.10
C LEU A 144 -6.84 -8.05 -17.97
N TYR A 145 -7.25 -9.16 -17.43
CA TYR A 145 -8.15 -9.26 -16.28
C TYR A 145 -7.39 -9.89 -15.11
N LEU A 146 -7.42 -9.25 -13.97
CA LEU A 146 -6.81 -9.72 -12.73
C LEU A 146 -7.92 -10.02 -11.73
N CYS A 147 -8.05 -11.27 -11.31
CA CYS A 147 -8.80 -11.66 -10.14
C CYS A 147 -7.87 -11.75 -8.94
N ALA A 148 -8.31 -11.23 -7.80
CA ALA A 148 -7.56 -11.35 -6.54
C ALA A 148 -8.48 -11.79 -5.41
N VAL A 149 -8.00 -12.74 -4.61
CA VAL A 149 -8.64 -13.23 -3.38
C VAL A 149 -7.85 -12.73 -2.18
N ARG A 150 -8.52 -12.10 -1.23
CA ARG A 150 -7.89 -11.48 -0.06
C ARG A 150 -8.53 -11.94 1.22
N ASP A 151 -7.71 -12.19 2.23
CA ASP A 151 -8.17 -12.39 3.59
C ASP A 151 -8.68 -11.06 4.18
N GLY A 152 -9.89 -11.07 4.70
CA GLY A 152 -10.57 -9.88 5.24
C GLY A 152 -9.91 -9.33 6.50
N CYS A 153 -9.28 -10.16 7.32
CA CYS A 153 -8.59 -9.79 8.54
C CYS A 153 -7.20 -9.23 8.25
N SER A 154 -6.34 -10.01 7.59
CA SER A 154 -4.94 -9.64 7.35
C SER A 154 -4.73 -8.68 6.16
N ARG A 155 -5.71 -8.55 5.30
CA ARG A 155 -5.59 -7.83 4.01
C ARG A 155 -4.63 -8.49 3.01
N ARG A 156 -4.10 -9.66 3.32
CA ARG A 156 -3.20 -10.41 2.45
C ARG A 156 -3.92 -10.85 1.18
N VAL A 157 -3.30 -10.65 0.04
CA VAL A 157 -3.69 -11.32 -1.20
C VAL A 157 -3.19 -12.76 -1.07
N ILE A 158 -4.12 -13.69 -0.96
CA ILE A 158 -3.85 -15.10 -0.72
C ILE A 158 -3.94 -15.93 -1.98
N GLY A 159 -4.58 -15.38 -3.02
CA GLY A 159 -4.63 -15.99 -4.34
C GLY A 159 -4.91 -14.92 -5.39
N TRP A 160 -4.38 -15.11 -6.58
CA TRP A 160 -4.61 -14.24 -7.73
C TRP A 160 -4.36 -14.97 -9.04
N ALA A 161 -5.04 -14.53 -10.08
CA ALA A 161 -4.84 -15.02 -11.44
C ALA A 161 -5.00 -13.88 -12.44
N ILE A 162 -4.27 -13.94 -13.56
CA ILE A 162 -4.34 -12.94 -14.64
C ILE A 162 -4.55 -13.66 -15.96
N ASP A 163 -5.60 -13.27 -16.69
CA ASP A 163 -5.93 -13.80 -17.99
C ASP A 163 -6.29 -12.70 -19.00
N GLU A 164 -6.40 -13.08 -20.25
CA GLU A 164 -6.87 -12.23 -21.36
C GLU A 164 -8.40 -12.19 -21.45
N TYR A 165 -9.08 -13.11 -20.77
CA TYR A 165 -10.53 -13.22 -20.73
C TYR A 165 -11.05 -13.23 -19.30
N MET A 166 -12.24 -12.64 -19.13
CA MET A 166 -12.91 -12.54 -17.82
C MET A 166 -13.96 -13.67 -17.69
N HIS A 167 -13.50 -14.93 -17.73
CA HIS A 167 -14.33 -16.12 -17.51
C HIS A 167 -14.32 -16.56 -16.03
N THR A 168 -15.20 -17.48 -15.67
CA THR A 168 -15.24 -18.07 -14.32
C THR A 168 -13.93 -18.79 -13.99
N ASP A 169 -13.24 -19.35 -14.98
CA ASP A 169 -11.94 -20.02 -14.82
C ASP A 169 -10.88 -19.10 -14.18
N LEU A 170 -10.92 -17.80 -14.50
CA LEU A 170 -10.04 -16.80 -13.88
C LEU A 170 -10.26 -16.71 -12.36
N VAL A 171 -11.53 -16.73 -11.93
CA VAL A 171 -11.89 -16.71 -10.51
C VAL A 171 -11.51 -17.99 -9.83
N GLU A 172 -11.78 -19.12 -10.47
CA GLU A 172 -11.44 -20.45 -9.96
C GLU A 172 -9.92 -20.64 -9.80
N ALA A 173 -9.13 -20.19 -10.77
CA ALA A 173 -7.67 -20.21 -10.68
C ALA A 173 -7.14 -19.37 -9.49
N ALA A 174 -7.70 -18.19 -9.28
CA ALA A 174 -7.34 -17.35 -8.13
C ALA A 174 -7.72 -18.00 -6.79
N LEU A 175 -8.89 -18.63 -6.72
CA LEU A 175 -9.36 -19.36 -5.53
C LEU A 175 -8.56 -20.63 -5.29
N ALA A 176 -8.20 -21.39 -6.32
CA ALA A 176 -7.34 -22.57 -6.21
C ALA A 176 -5.98 -22.22 -5.60
N MET A 177 -5.38 -21.09 -6.02
CA MET A 177 -4.17 -20.56 -5.41
C MET A 177 -4.40 -20.22 -3.94
N ALA A 178 -5.53 -19.57 -3.59
CA ALA A 178 -5.85 -19.20 -2.21
C ALA A 178 -6.01 -20.44 -1.31
N VAL A 179 -6.73 -21.46 -1.78
CA VAL A 179 -6.90 -22.73 -1.08
C VAL A 179 -5.56 -23.44 -0.91
N ALA A 180 -4.75 -23.52 -1.97
CA ALA A 180 -3.42 -24.13 -1.88
C ALA A 180 -2.50 -23.40 -0.90
N MET A 181 -2.57 -22.07 -0.84
CA MET A 181 -1.78 -21.26 0.11
C MET A 181 -2.22 -21.48 1.57
N ARG A 182 -3.52 -21.68 1.80
CA ARG A 182 -4.07 -21.82 3.17
C ARG A 182 -4.07 -23.26 3.67
N GLY A 183 -3.96 -24.22 2.75
CA GLY A 183 -4.07 -25.64 3.08
C GLY A 183 -5.49 -26.02 3.51
N GLU A 184 -5.60 -27.00 4.39
CA GLU A 184 -6.89 -27.47 4.89
C GLU A 184 -7.57 -26.42 5.74
N LEU A 185 -8.80 -26.04 5.38
CA LEU A 185 -9.60 -25.08 6.10
C LEU A 185 -10.40 -25.78 7.18
N ALA A 186 -10.03 -25.54 8.44
CA ALA A 186 -10.69 -26.17 9.60
C ALA A 186 -12.17 -25.77 9.75
N GLU A 187 -12.54 -24.59 9.27
CA GLU A 187 -13.89 -24.05 9.31
C GLU A 187 -14.32 -23.51 7.95
N ARG A 188 -15.62 -23.32 7.76
CA ARG A 188 -16.17 -22.70 6.55
C ARG A 188 -15.75 -21.25 6.44
N VAL A 189 -15.26 -20.87 5.27
CA VAL A 189 -14.84 -19.50 4.94
C VAL A 189 -15.91 -18.83 4.08
N ILE A 190 -16.31 -17.63 4.44
CA ILE A 190 -17.23 -16.83 3.62
C ILE A 190 -16.44 -16.22 2.47
N LEU A 191 -16.74 -16.63 1.24
CA LEU A 191 -16.23 -16.01 0.01
C LEU A 191 -17.18 -14.91 -0.41
N HIS A 192 -16.78 -13.66 -0.21
CA HIS A 192 -17.58 -12.48 -0.53
C HIS A 192 -17.08 -11.79 -1.79
N ALA A 193 -17.99 -11.52 -2.72
CA ALA A 193 -17.70 -10.85 -3.99
C ALA A 193 -18.87 -9.93 -4.41
N ASP A 194 -18.73 -9.27 -5.54
CA ASP A 194 -19.83 -8.58 -6.20
C ASP A 194 -20.78 -9.57 -6.90
N ARG A 195 -21.83 -9.06 -7.54
CA ARG A 195 -22.83 -9.86 -8.30
C ARG A 195 -22.41 -10.13 -9.75
N GLY A 196 -21.14 -10.12 -10.08
CA GLY A 196 -20.70 -10.49 -11.41
C GLY A 196 -21.14 -11.93 -11.78
N CYS A 197 -21.42 -12.16 -13.06
CA CYS A 197 -21.86 -13.49 -13.56
C CYS A 197 -20.86 -14.59 -13.24
N GLN A 198 -19.57 -14.26 -13.12
CA GLN A 198 -18.51 -15.20 -12.73
C GLN A 198 -18.74 -15.72 -11.30
N TYR A 199 -19.17 -14.85 -10.37
CA TYR A 199 -19.39 -15.21 -8.98
C TYR A 199 -20.73 -15.89 -8.70
N THR A 200 -21.68 -15.78 -9.62
CA THR A 200 -23.00 -16.44 -9.51
C THR A 200 -23.07 -17.76 -10.29
N SER A 201 -22.03 -18.11 -11.04
CA SER A 201 -21.98 -19.30 -11.89
C SER A 201 -22.13 -20.62 -11.13
N ALA A 202 -22.69 -21.66 -11.80
CA ALA A 202 -22.77 -23.01 -11.28
C ALA A 202 -21.39 -23.66 -11.12
N GLN A 203 -20.43 -23.31 -11.96
CA GLN A 203 -19.04 -23.76 -11.88
C GLN A 203 -18.43 -23.32 -10.54
N LEU A 204 -18.52 -22.03 -10.21
CA LEU A 204 -18.01 -21.52 -8.95
C LEU A 204 -18.76 -22.09 -7.74
N ALA A 205 -20.05 -22.39 -7.89
CA ALA A 205 -20.84 -23.04 -6.83
C ALA A 205 -20.25 -24.41 -6.46
N ARG A 206 -19.91 -25.23 -7.46
CA ARG A 206 -19.27 -26.55 -7.25
C ARG A 206 -17.91 -26.38 -6.58
N PHE A 207 -17.04 -25.55 -7.14
CA PHE A 207 -15.71 -25.28 -6.56
C PHE A 207 -15.81 -24.86 -5.07
N ALA A 208 -16.70 -23.93 -4.76
CA ALA A 208 -16.89 -23.43 -3.38
C ALA A 208 -17.35 -24.56 -2.44
N SER A 209 -18.25 -25.45 -2.91
CA SER A 209 -18.73 -26.60 -2.12
C SER A 209 -17.63 -27.61 -1.81
N GLU A 210 -16.75 -27.87 -2.79
CA GLU A 210 -15.64 -28.80 -2.68
C GLU A 210 -14.53 -28.31 -1.74
N HIS A 211 -14.40 -26.99 -1.59
CA HIS A 211 -13.31 -26.36 -0.81
C HIS A 211 -13.77 -25.66 0.47
N ASN A 212 -14.91 -26.06 1.04
CA ASN A 212 -15.41 -25.52 2.30
C ASN A 212 -15.67 -23.99 2.29
N LEU A 213 -16.01 -23.43 1.11
CA LEU A 213 -16.30 -22.01 0.93
C LEU A 213 -17.82 -21.76 0.87
N VAL A 214 -18.30 -20.74 1.58
CA VAL A 214 -19.69 -20.29 1.53
C VAL A 214 -19.78 -19.00 0.74
N ARG A 215 -20.44 -19.04 -0.42
CA ARG A 215 -20.59 -17.86 -1.26
C ARG A 215 -21.48 -16.79 -0.61
N SER A 216 -21.04 -15.57 -0.69
CA SER A 216 -21.75 -14.38 -0.26
C SER A 216 -21.57 -13.28 -1.31
N VAL A 217 -22.63 -12.58 -1.69
CA VAL A 217 -22.52 -11.48 -2.65
C VAL A 217 -23.16 -10.20 -2.10
N GLY A 218 -22.49 -9.09 -2.38
CA GLY A 218 -22.97 -7.77 -2.00
C GLY A 218 -24.29 -7.39 -2.69
N ARG A 219 -24.92 -6.32 -2.24
CA ARG A 219 -26.16 -5.80 -2.85
C ARG A 219 -25.84 -5.11 -4.18
N THR A 220 -26.77 -5.16 -5.13
CA THR A 220 -26.64 -4.48 -6.42
C THR A 220 -26.48 -2.97 -6.21
N ALA A 221 -25.53 -2.36 -6.93
CA ALA A 221 -25.24 -0.92 -6.92
C ALA A 221 -24.85 -0.33 -5.56
N VAL A 222 -24.39 -1.15 -4.61
CA VAL A 222 -23.88 -0.69 -3.31
C VAL A 222 -22.37 -0.93 -3.25
N CYS A 223 -21.58 0.05 -3.70
CA CYS A 223 -20.11 -0.02 -3.74
C CYS A 223 -19.47 -0.29 -2.36
N TRP A 224 -20.08 0.16 -1.28
CA TRP A 224 -19.59 -0.09 0.08
C TRP A 224 -19.56 -1.57 0.48
N ASP A 225 -20.34 -2.41 -0.17
CA ASP A 225 -20.39 -3.83 0.12
C ASP A 225 -19.14 -4.58 -0.42
N ASN A 226 -18.33 -3.95 -1.30
CA ASN A 226 -17.02 -4.46 -1.75
C ASN A 226 -15.83 -3.50 -1.46
N ALA A 227 -15.99 -2.63 -0.46
CA ALA A 227 -15.02 -1.56 -0.17
C ALA A 227 -13.58 -2.04 0.07
N GLN A 228 -13.41 -3.28 0.55
CA GLN A 228 -12.07 -3.86 0.72
C GLN A 228 -11.38 -4.14 -0.63
N ALA A 229 -12.09 -4.71 -1.58
CA ALA A 229 -11.55 -4.98 -2.91
C ALA A 229 -11.26 -3.65 -3.64
N GLU A 230 -12.17 -2.68 -3.58
CA GLU A 230 -11.95 -1.34 -4.14
C GLU A 230 -10.70 -0.67 -3.57
N SER A 231 -10.47 -0.77 -2.26
CA SER A 231 -9.26 -0.27 -1.61
C SER A 231 -7.97 -0.93 -2.12
N PHE A 232 -8.01 -2.21 -2.46
CA PHE A 232 -6.89 -2.93 -3.04
C PHE A 232 -6.63 -2.46 -4.47
N TRP A 233 -7.67 -2.36 -5.30
CA TRP A 233 -7.53 -1.88 -6.68
C TRP A 233 -7.01 -0.45 -6.75
N ALA A 234 -7.49 0.42 -5.85
CA ALA A 234 -6.97 1.77 -5.75
C ALA A 234 -5.47 1.78 -5.39
N ALA A 235 -5.04 0.90 -4.48
CA ALA A 235 -3.62 0.77 -4.16
C ALA A 235 -2.82 0.23 -5.35
N LEU A 236 -3.27 -0.85 -6.01
CA LEU A 236 -2.61 -1.43 -7.16
C LEU A 236 -2.45 -0.40 -8.29
N LYS A 237 -3.56 0.25 -8.69
CA LYS A 237 -3.58 1.17 -9.82
C LYS A 237 -2.79 2.43 -9.53
N VAL A 238 -3.09 3.13 -8.45
CA VAL A 238 -2.52 4.46 -8.15
C VAL A 238 -1.08 4.38 -7.64
N GLU A 239 -0.76 3.38 -6.82
CA GLU A 239 0.58 3.26 -6.26
C GLU A 239 1.56 2.56 -7.22
N PHE A 240 1.07 1.82 -8.22
CA PHE A 240 1.91 1.03 -9.11
C PHE A 240 1.46 1.05 -10.57
N TYR A 241 0.35 0.41 -10.93
CA TYR A 241 0.05 0.03 -12.32
C TYR A 241 -0.06 1.21 -13.28
N ASP A 242 -0.81 2.24 -12.90
CA ASP A 242 -1.08 3.43 -13.75
C ASP A 242 0.11 4.41 -13.82
N ARG A 243 1.20 4.12 -13.10
CA ARG A 243 2.45 4.91 -13.14
C ARG A 243 3.40 4.50 -14.26
N TYR A 244 3.12 3.37 -14.91
CA TYR A 244 3.96 2.79 -15.95
C TYR A 244 3.17 2.51 -17.21
N LEU A 245 3.88 2.45 -18.33
CA LEU A 245 3.37 1.94 -19.59
C LEU A 245 3.74 0.47 -19.72
N TRP A 246 2.79 -0.35 -20.15
CA TRP A 246 2.94 -1.79 -20.27
C TRP A 246 2.98 -2.21 -21.73
N PRO A 247 4.16 -2.39 -22.34
CA PRO A 247 4.29 -2.71 -23.77
C PRO A 247 3.65 -4.06 -24.11
N THR A 248 3.81 -5.07 -23.23
CA THR A 248 3.29 -6.42 -23.45
C THR A 248 2.47 -6.94 -22.28
N LYS A 249 1.54 -7.83 -22.57
CA LYS A 249 0.78 -8.56 -21.55
C LYS A 249 1.67 -9.38 -20.62
N ALA A 250 2.72 -10.00 -21.17
CA ALA A 250 3.67 -10.80 -20.40
C ALA A 250 4.43 -9.95 -19.36
N ALA A 251 4.93 -8.78 -19.76
CA ALA A 251 5.60 -7.86 -18.84
C ALA A 251 4.66 -7.38 -17.72
N ALA A 252 3.41 -7.06 -18.07
CA ALA A 252 2.41 -6.64 -17.10
C ALA A 252 2.08 -7.77 -16.09
N LYS A 253 1.88 -9.01 -16.56
CA LYS A 253 1.61 -10.19 -15.71
C LYS A 253 2.73 -10.39 -14.67
N LEU A 254 3.98 -10.41 -15.12
CA LEU A 254 5.15 -10.58 -14.24
C LEU A 254 5.25 -9.46 -13.20
N ALA A 255 5.13 -8.21 -13.63
CA ALA A 255 5.27 -7.06 -12.74
C ALA A 255 4.14 -6.96 -11.71
N VAL A 256 2.89 -7.29 -12.08
CA VAL A 256 1.75 -7.33 -11.16
C VAL A 256 1.94 -8.44 -10.13
N GLY A 257 2.37 -9.64 -10.55
CA GLY A 257 2.66 -10.74 -9.64
C GLY A 257 3.76 -10.38 -8.63
N ASP A 258 4.88 -9.83 -9.11
CA ASP A 258 5.97 -9.35 -8.24
C ASP A 258 5.47 -8.26 -7.27
N TRP A 259 4.67 -7.31 -7.74
CA TRP A 259 4.13 -6.26 -6.87
C TRP A 259 3.21 -6.82 -5.79
N ILE A 260 2.33 -7.76 -6.13
CA ILE A 260 1.44 -8.41 -5.15
C ILE A 260 2.26 -9.14 -4.09
N GLU A 261 3.18 -10.03 -4.51
CA GLU A 261 3.88 -10.91 -3.58
C GLU A 261 4.95 -10.17 -2.78
N ARG A 262 5.79 -9.42 -3.43
CA ARG A 262 6.94 -8.79 -2.79
C ARG A 262 6.61 -7.45 -2.15
N VAL A 263 5.80 -6.61 -2.83
CA VAL A 263 5.53 -5.25 -2.35
C VAL A 263 4.28 -5.23 -1.48
N TYR A 264 3.13 -5.62 -2.02
CA TYR A 264 1.85 -5.50 -1.31
C TYR A 264 1.79 -6.40 -0.07
N ASN A 265 2.07 -7.70 -0.23
CA ASN A 265 1.95 -8.67 0.84
C ASN A 265 3.05 -8.53 1.91
N ARG A 266 4.31 -8.24 1.53
CA ARG A 266 5.45 -8.31 2.44
C ARG A 266 6.00 -6.97 2.91
N ARG A 267 5.80 -5.89 2.15
CA ARG A 267 6.44 -4.60 2.45
C ARG A 267 5.46 -3.47 2.72
N ARG A 268 4.34 -3.45 1.98
CA ARG A 268 3.39 -2.35 2.05
C ARG A 268 2.72 -2.27 3.42
N ARG A 269 2.87 -1.12 4.08
CA ARG A 269 2.24 -0.85 5.38
C ARG A 269 0.76 -0.47 5.22
N HIS A 270 -0.09 -1.09 6.03
CA HIS A 270 -1.53 -0.88 6.03
C HIS A 270 -2.02 -0.29 7.36
N SER A 271 -2.71 0.84 7.30
CA SER A 271 -3.25 1.51 8.50
C SER A 271 -4.26 0.65 9.25
N ALA A 272 -5.05 -0.15 8.54
CA ALA A 272 -6.07 -1.02 9.13
C ALA A 272 -5.50 -2.16 9.99
N ILE A 273 -4.24 -2.55 9.76
CA ILE A 273 -3.55 -3.62 10.50
C ILE A 273 -2.31 -3.07 11.23
N ALA A 274 -2.48 -2.00 11.97
CA ALA A 274 -1.46 -1.37 12.82
C ALA A 274 -0.17 -0.98 12.07
N MET A 275 -0.26 -0.52 10.84
CA MET A 275 0.88 -0.17 9.98
C MET A 275 1.85 -1.34 9.75
N MET A 276 1.41 -2.57 9.82
CA MET A 276 2.18 -3.74 9.40
C MET A 276 1.94 -4.08 7.93
N SER A 277 2.81 -4.88 7.34
CA SER A 277 2.50 -5.58 6.10
C SER A 277 1.56 -6.75 6.38
N PRO A 278 0.77 -7.22 5.40
CA PRO A 278 -0.12 -8.37 5.57
C PRO A 278 0.57 -9.62 6.13
N VAL A 279 1.74 -9.97 5.59
CA VAL A 279 2.51 -11.14 6.07
C VAL A 279 2.95 -10.95 7.51
N ASN A 280 3.58 -9.82 7.85
CA ASN A 280 4.04 -9.58 9.23
C ASN A 280 2.87 -9.53 10.24
N PHE A 281 1.69 -9.13 9.77
CA PHE A 281 0.49 -9.17 10.62
C PHE A 281 0.04 -10.60 10.89
N GLU A 282 0.02 -11.48 9.88
CA GLU A 282 -0.28 -12.91 10.05
C GLU A 282 0.75 -13.60 10.95
N ASP A 283 2.04 -13.35 10.72
CA ASP A 283 3.13 -13.91 11.55
C ASP A 283 2.94 -13.54 13.04
N ARG A 284 2.57 -12.27 13.31
CA ARG A 284 2.28 -11.84 14.69
C ARG A 284 1.08 -12.55 15.30
N LEU A 285 -0.01 -12.72 14.54
CA LEU A 285 -1.19 -13.46 15.03
C LEU A 285 -0.84 -14.90 15.37
N THR A 286 -0.05 -15.57 14.53
CA THR A 286 0.40 -16.94 14.75
C THR A 286 1.27 -17.04 16.01
N GLN A 287 2.22 -16.13 16.19
CA GLN A 287 3.06 -16.08 17.39
C GLN A 287 2.24 -15.85 18.66
N THR A 288 1.24 -14.97 18.62
CA THR A 288 0.37 -14.71 19.77
C THR A 288 -0.48 -15.93 20.11
N ALA A 289 -0.99 -16.66 19.10
CA ALA A 289 -1.76 -17.87 19.31
C ALA A 289 -0.92 -19.04 19.87
N GLN A 290 0.38 -19.10 19.55
CA GLN A 290 1.30 -20.10 20.09
C GLN A 290 1.76 -19.79 21.52
N ALA A 291 1.67 -18.53 21.93
CA ALA A 291 2.08 -18.07 23.27
C ALA A 291 0.94 -18.08 24.30
N ALA A 292 -0.31 -18.31 23.88
CA ALA A 292 -1.51 -18.37 24.70
C ALA A 292 -1.91 -19.81 25.02
#